data_a783305dbad34c1fdcb55562ff00ac71
#
_entry.id   a783305dbad34c1fdcb55562ff00ac71
#
_cell.length_a   1.000
_cell.length_b   1.000
_cell.length_c   1.000
_cell.angle_alpha   90.00
_cell.angle_beta   90.00
_cell.angle_gamma   90.00
#
_symmetry.space_group_name_H-M   'P 1'
#
loop_
_entity.id
_entity.type
_entity.pdbx_description
1 polymer ?
#
loop_
_entity_poly.entity_id
_entity_poly.type
_entity_poly.pdbx_seq_one_letter_code
_entity_poly.pdbx_strand_id
1 'polypeptide(L)' 'MNPENQDYPALLAEALDVVTARRFDVAGAAGILGITMSQLTRLIRHERHAFALVNAGREAIGLAKLRS' A
#
# COMPACT_ATOMS: atom_id res chain seq x y z
N MET A 1 -6.30 7.70 10.34
CA MET A 1 -6.54 6.24 10.25
C MET A 1 -5.70 5.53 11.30
N ASN A 2 -6.32 4.68 12.08
CA ASN A 2 -5.65 3.95 13.17
C ASN A 2 -5.52 2.47 12.79
N PRO A 3 -4.30 1.92 12.65
CA PRO A 3 -4.15 0.51 12.27
C PRO A 3 -4.66 -0.48 13.33
N GLU A 4 -4.91 -0.03 14.56
CA GLU A 4 -5.52 -0.87 15.59
C GLU A 4 -7.04 -0.85 15.54
N ASN A 5 -7.63 -0.03 14.69
CA ASN A 5 -9.08 0.04 14.51
C ASN A 5 -9.58 -1.25 13.87
N GLN A 6 -10.80 -1.67 14.23
CA GLN A 6 -11.43 -2.86 13.67
C GLN A 6 -11.60 -2.78 12.14
N ASP A 7 -11.66 -1.58 11.59
CA ASP A 7 -11.78 -1.37 10.14
C ASP A 7 -10.45 -1.52 9.40
N TYR A 8 -9.34 -1.65 10.12
CA TYR A 8 -8.02 -1.71 9.49
C TYR A 8 -7.90 -2.83 8.44
N PRO A 9 -8.33 -4.08 8.72
CA PRO A 9 -8.20 -5.14 7.71
C PRO A 9 -8.96 -4.84 6.42
N ALA A 10 -10.16 -4.26 6.52
CA ALA A 10 -10.95 -3.91 5.35
C ALA A 10 -10.31 -2.76 4.57
N LEU A 11 -9.80 -1.75 5.28
CA LEU A 11 -9.10 -0.63 4.67
C LEU A 11 -7.83 -1.08 3.97
N LEU A 12 -7.08 -1.99 4.59
CA LEU A 12 -5.87 -2.53 3.99
C LEU A 12 -6.18 -3.32 2.72
N ALA A 13 -7.22 -4.16 2.75
CA ALA A 13 -7.62 -4.94 1.59
C ALA A 13 -8.01 -4.03 0.43
N GLU A 14 -8.80 -2.99 0.70
CA GLU A 14 -9.18 -2.01 -0.32
C GLU A 14 -7.96 -1.28 -0.88
N ALA A 15 -7.05 -0.86 -0.01
CA ALA A 15 -5.82 -0.19 -0.42
C ALA A 15 -4.96 -1.09 -1.31
N LEU A 16 -4.81 -2.37 -0.95
CA LEU A 16 -4.04 -3.32 -1.74
C LEU A 16 -4.68 -3.59 -3.09
N ASP A 17 -6.01 -3.63 -3.16
CA ASP A 17 -6.71 -3.78 -4.43
C ASP A 17 -6.41 -2.61 -5.37
N VAL A 18 -6.43 -1.39 -4.85
CA VAL A 18 -6.11 -0.20 -5.64
C VAL A 18 -4.64 -0.20 -6.07
N VAL A 19 -3.73 -0.54 -5.15
CA VAL A 19 -2.30 -0.61 -5.46
C VAL A 19 -2.05 -1.62 -6.58
N THR A 20 -2.66 -2.80 -6.49
CA THR A 20 -2.51 -3.85 -7.51
C THR A 20 -3.08 -3.39 -8.85
N ALA A 21 -4.28 -2.79 -8.84
CA ALA A 21 -4.92 -2.27 -10.04
C ALA A 21 -4.07 -1.17 -10.72
N ARG A 22 -3.30 -0.42 -9.94
CA ARG A 22 -2.38 0.60 -10.45
C ARG A 22 -0.97 0.05 -10.67
N ARG A 23 -0.83 -1.26 -10.76
CA ARG A 23 0.43 -1.95 -11.06
C ARG A 23 1.54 -1.54 -10.09
N PHE A 24 1.20 -1.53 -8.80
CA PHE A 24 2.11 -1.21 -7.69
C PHE A 24 2.63 0.24 -7.71
N ASP A 25 1.95 1.13 -8.42
CA ASP A 25 2.19 2.57 -8.34
C ASP A 25 1.52 3.12 -7.09
N VAL A 26 2.26 3.16 -6.01
CA VAL A 26 1.73 3.56 -4.70
C VAL A 26 1.31 5.02 -4.69
N ALA A 27 2.06 5.90 -5.38
CA ALA A 27 1.69 7.31 -5.46
C ALA A 27 0.35 7.49 -6.19
N GLY A 28 0.16 6.80 -7.32
CA GLY A 28 -1.09 6.84 -8.05
C GLY A 28 -2.25 6.25 -7.26
N ALA A 29 -2.01 5.15 -6.56
CA ALA A 29 -3.01 4.52 -5.70
C ALA A 29 -3.43 5.46 -4.57
N ALA A 30 -2.48 6.15 -3.95
CA ALA A 30 -2.77 7.11 -2.88
C ALA A 30 -3.67 8.24 -3.39
N GLY A 31 -3.41 8.74 -4.60
CA GLY A 31 -4.25 9.76 -5.22
C GLY A 31 -5.69 9.29 -5.39
N ILE A 32 -5.89 8.06 -5.83
CA ILE A 32 -7.24 7.47 -5.99
C ILE A 32 -7.93 7.35 -4.63
N LEU A 33 -7.18 6.95 -3.60
CA LEU A 33 -7.73 6.76 -2.26
C LEU A 33 -7.93 8.08 -1.50
N GLY A 34 -7.43 9.18 -2.04
CA GLY A 34 -7.56 10.50 -1.40
C GLY A 34 -6.64 10.71 -0.22
N ILE A 35 -5.50 10.02 -0.18
CA ILE A 35 -4.50 10.13 0.88
C ILE A 35 -3.13 10.39 0.27
N THR A 36 -2.14 10.70 1.11
CA THR A 36 -0.77 10.89 0.64
C THR A 36 -0.07 9.56 0.43
N MET A 37 0.98 9.56 -0.38
CA MET A 37 1.81 8.37 -0.56
C MET A 37 2.41 7.91 0.77
N SER A 38 2.83 8.86 1.62
CA SER A 38 3.38 8.53 2.94
C SER A 38 2.36 7.85 3.83
N GLN A 39 1.11 8.32 3.80
CA GLN A 39 0.02 7.71 4.57
C GLN A 39 -0.28 6.30 4.08
N LEU A 40 -0.33 6.11 2.77
CA LEU A 40 -0.57 4.78 2.20
C LEU A 40 0.58 3.82 2.50
N THR A 41 1.82 4.27 2.37
CA THR A 41 2.99 3.46 2.69
C THR A 41 2.97 3.04 4.16
N ARG A 42 2.61 3.96 5.06
CA ARG A 42 2.50 3.64 6.48
C ARG A 42 1.42 2.59 6.74
N LEU A 43 0.28 2.72 6.09
CA LEU A 43 -0.81 1.75 6.21
C LEU A 43 -0.38 0.35 5.79
N ILE A 44 0.28 0.23 4.65
CA ILE A 44 0.77 -1.04 4.13
C ILE A 44 1.85 -1.61 5.04
N ARG A 45 2.75 -0.77 5.53
CA ARG A 45 3.89 -1.20 6.33
C ARG A 45 3.51 -1.81 7.68
N HIS A 46 2.34 -1.48 8.21
CA HIS A 46 1.86 -2.07 9.45
C HIS A 46 1.60 -3.58 9.34
N GLU A 47 1.41 -4.08 8.12
CA GLU A 47 1.25 -5.52 7.89
C GLU A 47 2.43 -6.01 7.07
N ARG A 48 3.28 -6.83 7.70
CA ARG A 48 4.56 -7.25 7.13
C ARG A 48 4.41 -7.98 5.79
N HIS A 49 3.41 -8.86 5.68
CA HIS A 49 3.19 -9.61 4.45
C HIS A 49 2.71 -8.72 3.32
N ALA A 50 1.86 -7.75 3.63
CA ALA A 50 1.40 -6.78 2.64
C ALA A 50 2.56 -5.91 2.14
N PHE A 51 3.41 -5.46 3.05
CA PHE A 51 4.57 -4.67 2.69
C PHE A 51 5.53 -5.45 1.78
N ALA A 52 5.81 -6.71 2.13
CA ALA A 52 6.66 -7.57 1.31
C ALA A 52 6.05 -7.83 -0.06
N LEU A 53 4.75 -8.06 -0.13
CA LEU A 53 4.05 -8.30 -1.39
C LEU A 53 4.14 -7.10 -2.33
N VAL A 54 3.87 -5.90 -1.79
CA VAL A 54 3.94 -4.67 -2.59
C VAL A 54 5.36 -4.43 -3.09
N ASN A 55 6.35 -4.60 -2.23
CA ASN A 55 7.75 -4.41 -2.63
C ASN A 55 8.20 -5.45 -3.67
N ALA A 56 7.77 -6.70 -3.54
CA ALA A 56 8.06 -7.72 -4.54
C ALA A 56 7.45 -7.35 -5.89
N GLY A 57 6.20 -6.86 -5.90
CA GLY A 57 5.56 -6.41 -7.12
C GLY A 57 6.26 -5.21 -7.75
N ARG A 58 6.68 -4.26 -6.94
CA ARG A 58 7.41 -3.08 -7.41
C ARG A 58 8.73 -3.48 -8.06
N GLU A 59 9.50 -4.34 -7.41
CA GLU A 59 10.77 -4.82 -7.96
C GLU A 59 10.57 -5.56 -9.28
N ALA A 60 9.53 -6.38 -9.37
CA ALA A 60 9.26 -7.16 -10.57
C ALA A 60 9.02 -6.29 -11.80
N ILE A 61 8.55 -5.07 -11.64
CA ILE A 61 8.29 -4.15 -12.75
C ILE A 61 9.30 -3.00 -12.80
N GLY A 62 10.40 -3.11 -12.05
CA GLY A 62 11.50 -2.15 -12.13
C GLY A 62 11.36 -0.91 -11.27
N LEU A 63 10.42 -0.91 -10.32
CA LEU A 63 10.27 0.21 -9.40
C LEU A 63 11.10 -0.04 -8.13
N ALA A 64 11.51 1.04 -7.47
CA ALA A 64 12.23 0.95 -6.21
C ALA A 64 11.33 0.43 -5.09
N LYS A 65 11.92 -0.28 -4.12
CA LYS A 65 11.20 -0.70 -2.92
C LYS A 65 10.72 0.50 -2.12
N LEU A 66 9.57 0.35 -1.46
CA LEU A 66 9.14 1.31 -0.46
C LEU A 66 10.07 1.23 0.75
N ARG A 67 10.35 2.38 1.34
CA ARG A 67 11.20 2.42 2.54
C ARG A 67 10.44 1.92 3.76
N SER A 68 11.13 1.17 4.58
CA SER A 68 10.58 0.71 5.86
C SER A 68 10.64 1.77 6.95
#